data_a7bafa22638f5bfb0f3e841d540b1b03
#
_entry.id   a7bafa22638f5bfb0f3e841d540b1b03
#
_cell.length_a   1.000
_cell.length_b   1.000
_cell.length_c   1.000
_cell.angle_alpha   90.00
_cell.angle_beta   90.00
_cell.angle_gamma   90.00
#
_symmetry.space_group_name_H-M   'P 1'
#
loop_
_entity.id
_entity.type
_entity.pdbx_description
1 polymer ?
#
loop_
_entity_poly.entity_id
_entity_poly.type
_entity_poly.pdbx_seq_one_letter_code
_entity_poly.pdbx_strand_id
1 'polypeptide(L)' 'MKLSSAAATLQLAGYKPARVVGERHLDAAQAERMSCPDCGAHGLRYNAYERPSGSSHRGLAWCPECLTTVEL' A
#
# COMPACT_ATOMS: atom_id res chain seq x y z
N MET A 1 -9.63 3.80 5.12
CA MET A 1 -8.52 4.24 5.98
C MET A 1 -7.67 5.24 5.22
N LYS A 2 -7.20 6.27 5.86
CA LYS A 2 -6.30 7.24 5.23
C LYS A 2 -4.86 6.74 5.25
N LEU A 3 -4.06 7.15 4.25
CA LEU A 3 -2.67 6.71 4.10
C LEU A 3 -1.85 6.91 5.37
N SER A 4 -1.91 8.09 6.00
CA SER A 4 -1.15 8.38 7.20
C SER A 4 -1.49 7.46 8.37
N SER A 5 -2.77 7.13 8.55
CA SER A 5 -3.23 6.20 9.59
C SER A 5 -2.78 4.77 9.30
N ALA A 6 -2.87 4.34 8.05
CA ALA A 6 -2.43 2.99 7.65
C ALA A 6 -0.92 2.84 7.81
N ALA A 7 -0.14 3.84 7.37
CA ALA A 7 1.31 3.84 7.50
C ALA A 7 1.73 3.82 8.98
N ALA A 8 1.09 4.63 9.82
CA ALA A 8 1.38 4.67 11.25
C ALA A 8 1.09 3.32 11.91
N THR A 9 -0.01 2.69 11.56
CA THR A 9 -0.37 1.35 12.08
C THR A 9 0.70 0.32 11.73
N LEU A 10 1.18 0.33 10.49
CA LEU A 10 2.26 -0.59 10.08
C LEU A 10 3.57 -0.30 10.80
N GLN A 11 3.93 0.97 10.98
CA GLN A 11 5.14 1.34 11.70
C GLN A 11 5.08 0.89 13.17
N LEU A 12 3.94 1.05 13.83
CA LEU A 12 3.75 0.59 15.20
C LEU A 12 3.85 -0.93 15.31
N ALA A 13 3.48 -1.66 14.26
CA ALA A 13 3.62 -3.12 14.20
C ALA A 13 5.04 -3.58 13.80
N GLY A 14 5.97 -2.65 13.62
CA GLY A 14 7.36 -2.97 13.29
C GLY A 14 7.67 -3.03 11.80
N TYR A 15 6.75 -2.64 10.93
CA TYR A 15 6.97 -2.60 9.49
C TYR A 15 7.72 -1.34 9.08
N LYS A 16 8.54 -1.46 8.03
CA LYS A 16 9.26 -0.34 7.42
C LYS A 16 9.01 -0.32 5.92
N PRO A 17 9.09 0.85 5.27
CA PRO A 17 8.98 0.94 3.81
C PRO A 17 10.01 0.03 3.14
N ALA A 18 9.58 -0.65 2.07
CA ALA A 18 10.40 -1.57 1.31
C ALA A 18 10.33 -1.26 -0.18
N ARG A 19 11.29 -1.76 -0.95
CA ARG A 19 11.29 -1.63 -2.39
C ARG A 19 10.21 -2.52 -3.01
N VAL A 20 9.63 -2.04 -4.11
CA VAL A 20 8.71 -2.84 -4.91
C VAL A 20 9.55 -3.69 -5.87
N VAL A 21 9.83 -4.93 -5.48
CA VAL A 21 10.64 -5.88 -6.24
C VAL A 21 9.93 -7.24 -6.34
N GLY A 22 10.28 -8.04 -7.35
CA GLY A 22 9.74 -9.38 -7.53
C GLY A 22 8.22 -9.36 -7.67
N GLU A 23 7.53 -10.22 -6.92
CA GLU A 23 6.07 -10.37 -6.97
C GLU A 23 5.31 -9.10 -6.60
N ARG A 24 5.93 -8.18 -5.88
CA ARG A 24 5.30 -6.90 -5.52
C ARG A 24 5.01 -6.02 -6.73
N HIS A 25 5.70 -6.24 -7.85
CA HIS A 25 5.38 -5.56 -9.11
C HIS A 25 3.98 -5.92 -9.60
N LEU A 26 3.51 -7.13 -9.33
CA LEU A 26 2.15 -7.56 -9.67
C LEU A 26 1.12 -6.79 -8.85
N ASP A 27 1.39 -6.61 -7.56
CA ASP A 27 0.52 -5.83 -6.68
C ASP A 27 0.48 -4.36 -7.09
N ALA A 28 1.62 -3.79 -7.44
CA ALA A 28 1.69 -2.41 -7.94
C ALA A 28 0.90 -2.25 -9.25
N ALA A 29 1.01 -3.21 -10.17
CA ALA A 29 0.25 -3.20 -11.42
C ALA A 29 -1.25 -3.34 -11.17
N GLN A 30 -1.64 -4.18 -10.19
CA GLN A 30 -3.03 -4.31 -9.79
C GLN A 30 -3.56 -3.00 -9.22
N ALA A 31 -2.80 -2.32 -8.37
CA ALA A 31 -3.20 -1.04 -7.80
C ALA A 31 -3.47 0.00 -8.89
N GLU A 32 -2.64 0.05 -9.93
CA GLU A 32 -2.84 0.96 -11.06
C GLU A 32 -4.15 0.74 -11.80
N ARG A 33 -4.71 -0.45 -11.72
CA ARG A 33 -5.99 -0.82 -12.37
C ARG A 33 -7.20 -0.64 -11.46
N MET A 34 -6.97 -0.36 -10.19
CA MET A 34 -8.05 -0.22 -9.22
C MET A 34 -8.65 1.18 -9.26
N SER A 35 -9.94 1.25 -8.93
CA SER A 35 -10.62 2.51 -8.69
C SER A 35 -10.76 2.72 -7.19
N CYS A 36 -10.63 3.96 -6.74
CA CYS A 36 -10.78 4.29 -5.33
C CYS A 36 -12.21 3.98 -4.87
N PRO A 37 -12.40 3.19 -3.82
CA PRO A 37 -13.75 2.88 -3.33
C PRO A 37 -14.44 4.08 -2.69
N ASP A 38 -13.71 5.15 -2.42
CA ASP A 38 -14.22 6.33 -1.73
C ASP A 38 -14.58 7.46 -2.70
N CYS A 39 -13.67 7.85 -3.59
CA CYS A 39 -13.89 8.96 -4.51
C CYS A 39 -14.03 8.52 -5.98
N GLY A 40 -13.82 7.25 -6.29
CA GLY A 40 -13.96 6.72 -7.64
C GLY A 40 -12.81 7.03 -8.60
N ALA A 41 -11.75 7.70 -8.16
CA ALA A 41 -10.59 7.98 -9.00
C ALA A 41 -9.95 6.67 -9.48
N HIS A 42 -9.63 6.59 -10.76
CA HIS A 42 -9.00 5.41 -11.34
C HIS A 42 -7.48 5.50 -11.27
N GLY A 43 -6.85 4.38 -10.90
CA GLY A 43 -5.40 4.29 -10.79
C GLY A 43 -4.93 4.65 -9.39
N LEU A 44 -4.67 3.62 -8.58
CA LEU A 44 -4.11 3.79 -7.25
C LEU A 44 -2.60 3.63 -7.32
N ARG A 45 -1.91 4.15 -6.30
CA ARG A 45 -0.49 3.96 -6.11
C ARG A 45 -0.25 2.85 -5.11
N TYR A 46 0.98 2.31 -5.07
CA TYR A 46 1.31 1.19 -4.23
C TYR A 46 2.57 1.46 -3.41
N ASN A 47 2.50 1.17 -2.11
CA ASN A 47 3.66 1.18 -1.22
C ASN A 47 3.82 -0.19 -0.59
N ALA A 48 5.04 -0.72 -0.61
CA ALA A 48 5.38 -1.99 0.02
C ALA A 48 6.00 -1.75 1.39
N TYR A 49 5.75 -2.68 2.30
CA TYR A 49 6.30 -2.67 3.67
C TYR A 49 6.77 -4.06 4.05
N GLU A 50 7.80 -4.12 4.89
CA GLU A 50 8.30 -5.38 5.42
C GLU A 50 8.81 -5.19 6.84
N ARG A 51 8.85 -6.29 7.60
CA ARG A 51 9.53 -6.32 8.89
C ARG A 51 11.02 -6.51 8.67
N PRO A 52 11.90 -5.94 9.57
CA PRO A 52 13.34 -6.10 9.43
C PRO A 52 13.80 -7.55 9.40
N SER A 53 13.05 -8.44 10.04
CA SER A 53 13.33 -9.89 10.02
C SER A 53 13.07 -10.56 8.66
N GLY A 54 12.39 -9.87 7.74
CA GLY A 54 11.97 -10.42 6.46
C GLY A 54 10.86 -11.44 6.56
N SER A 55 10.28 -11.63 7.74
CA SER A 55 9.30 -12.69 7.98
C SER A 55 7.87 -12.34 7.53
N SER A 56 7.60 -11.09 7.21
CA SER A 56 6.25 -10.64 6.87
C SER A 56 6.29 -9.45 5.93
N HIS A 57 5.37 -9.43 4.98
CA HIS A 57 5.24 -8.38 3.97
C HIS A 57 3.82 -7.84 3.97
N ARG A 58 3.68 -6.53 3.76
CA ARG A 58 2.40 -5.87 3.58
C ARG A 58 2.48 -4.90 2.40
N GLY A 59 1.35 -4.65 1.76
CA GLY A 59 1.25 -3.67 0.69
C GLY A 59 0.02 -2.81 0.86
N LEU A 60 0.15 -1.52 0.56
CA LEU A 60 -0.95 -0.58 0.58
C LEU A 60 -1.13 0.04 -0.80
N ALA A 61 -2.33 -0.11 -1.36
CA ALA A 61 -2.76 0.68 -2.50
C ALA A 61 -3.46 1.92 -1.96
N TRP A 62 -3.13 3.10 -2.50
CA TRP A 62 -3.68 4.35 -1.99
C TRP A 62 -4.05 5.30 -3.11
N CYS A 63 -5.09 6.08 -2.86
CA CYS A 63 -5.60 7.06 -3.82
C CYS A 63 -4.81 8.36 -3.70
N PRO A 64 -4.21 8.87 -4.81
CA PRO A 64 -3.50 10.14 -4.77
C PRO A 64 -4.42 11.36 -4.59
N GLU A 65 -5.73 11.17 -4.81
CA GLU A 65 -6.71 12.27 -4.68
C GLU A 65 -7.19 12.44 -3.23
N CYS A 66 -7.61 11.35 -2.58
CA CYS A 66 -8.21 11.42 -1.24
C CYS A 66 -7.44 10.66 -0.16
N LEU A 67 -6.34 9.99 -0.51
CA LEU A 67 -5.46 9.23 0.39
C LEU A 67 -6.12 8.02 1.07
N THR A 68 -7.27 7.58 0.60
CA THR A 68 -7.89 6.34 1.05
C THR A 68 -7.00 5.16 0.66
N THR A 69 -6.82 4.20 1.56
CA THR A 69 -5.96 3.04 1.35
C THR A 69 -6.75 1.75 1.33
N VAL A 70 -6.25 0.80 0.54
CA VAL A 70 -6.73 -0.58 0.50
C VAL A 70 -5.50 -1.48 0.67
N GLU A 71 -5.56 -2.43 1.57
CA GLU A 71 -4.47 -3.38 1.76
C GLU A 71 -4.53 -4.46 0.68
N LEU A 72 -3.38 -4.71 0.04
CA LEU A 72 -3.21 -5.76 -0.96
C LEU A 72 -2.37 -6.92 -0.43
#